data_d2388a2dd525390727e37c556c55b8a0
#
_entry.id   d2388a2dd525390727e37c556c55b8a0
#
_cell.length_a   1.000
_cell.length_b   1.000
_cell.length_c   1.000
_cell.angle_alpha   90.00
_cell.angle_beta   90.00
_cell.angle_gamma   90.00
#
_symmetry.space_group_name_H-M   'P 1'
#
loop_
_entity.id
_entity.type
_entity.pdbx_description
1 polymer ?
#
loop_
_entity_poly.entity_id
_entity_poly.type
_entity_poly.pdbx_seq_one_letter_code
_entity_poly.pdbx_strand_id
1 'polypeptide(L)'
;IAYICLDLKKDDKMERIAFIDLGSNSVRFVIYEILDAGSYRLLYQEKGSVRLSENMWGDHKLTQEAMNRALVSLQSYVHMAKAFEVDTIKAVATAAVRLANNGDEFINLVKQDTGLELECISGVEEARLGFLGVINTIGLKDFVIFDLGGASTEVTLVRNRHIEKSVSLPIGALTLTG
;
A
#
# COMPACT_ATOMS: atom_id res chain seq x y z
N ILE A 1 2.71 -4.51 4.53
CA ILE A 1 1.87 -4.27 5.74
C ILE A 1 1.96 -2.78 6.03
N ALA A 2 0.91 -2.04 5.71
CA ALA A 2 0.85 -0.62 6.01
C ALA A 2 0.60 -0.44 7.51
N TYR A 3 1.49 0.26 8.20
CA TYR A 3 1.27 0.77 9.55
C TYR A 3 0.95 2.25 9.44
N ILE A 4 -0.23 2.62 9.85
CA ILE A 4 -0.66 4.02 9.97
C ILE A 4 -0.83 4.30 11.45
N CYS A 5 -0.20 5.37 11.95
CA CYS A 5 -0.49 5.89 13.28
C CYS A 5 -1.88 6.52 13.24
N LEU A 6 -2.80 6.00 14.03
CA LEU A 6 -4.15 6.52 14.20
C LEU A 6 -4.24 7.25 15.52
N ASP A 7 -4.83 8.44 15.48
CA ASP A 7 -5.23 9.18 16.68
C ASP A 7 -6.61 8.64 17.10
N LEU A 8 -6.62 7.77 18.13
CA LEU A 8 -7.82 7.07 18.57
C LEU A 8 -8.66 8.01 19.44
N LYS A 9 -9.76 8.51 18.90
CA LYS A 9 -10.80 9.18 19.68
C LYS A 9 -11.67 8.16 20.39
N LYS A 10 -11.94 8.43 21.65
CA LYS A 10 -12.73 7.59 22.57
C LYS A 10 -14.22 7.85 22.32
N ASP A 11 -14.84 7.06 21.46
CA ASP A 11 -16.29 6.86 21.42
C ASP A 11 -16.57 5.36 21.55
N ASP A 12 -17.65 4.96 22.22
CA ASP A 12 -18.00 3.57 22.56
C ASP A 12 -18.30 2.66 21.35
N LYS A 13 -18.12 3.13 20.11
CA LYS A 13 -18.27 2.36 18.88
C LYS A 13 -16.89 1.83 18.45
N MET A 14 -16.78 0.50 18.27
CA MET A 14 -15.58 -0.10 17.68
C MET A 14 -15.40 0.40 16.24
N GLU A 15 -14.31 1.14 15.99
CA GLU A 15 -13.98 1.70 14.68
C GLU A 15 -13.47 0.59 13.74
N ARG A 16 -13.97 0.58 12.51
CA ARG A 16 -13.48 -0.32 11.45
C ARG A 16 -12.73 0.47 10.40
N ILE A 17 -11.51 0.03 10.14
CA ILE A 17 -10.62 0.69 9.19
C ILE A 17 -10.22 -0.30 8.11
N ALA A 18 -10.36 0.12 6.85
CA ALA A 18 -9.85 -0.62 5.72
C ALA A 18 -8.56 0.01 5.18
N PHE A 19 -7.62 -0.84 4.77
CA PHE A 19 -6.41 -0.44 4.06
C PHE A 19 -6.37 -1.09 2.70
N ILE A 20 -6.03 -0.29 1.69
CA ILE A 20 -5.77 -0.74 0.32
C ILE A 20 -4.32 -0.38 0.00
N ASP A 21 -3.53 -1.37 -0.38
CA ASP A 21 -2.14 -1.21 -0.83
C ASP A 21 -2.06 -1.65 -2.30
N LEU A 22 -1.99 -0.68 -3.20
CA LEU A 22 -1.91 -0.89 -4.63
C LEU A 22 -0.45 -0.90 -5.10
N GLY A 23 0.09 -2.10 -5.19
CA GLY A 23 1.45 -2.33 -5.70
C GLY A 23 1.51 -2.53 -7.21
N SER A 24 2.72 -2.74 -7.71
CA SER A 24 3.00 -2.92 -9.14
C SER A 24 2.43 -4.22 -9.73
N ASN A 25 2.36 -5.29 -8.93
CA ASN A 25 1.85 -6.60 -9.37
C ASN A 25 0.51 -6.95 -8.73
N SER A 26 0.32 -6.60 -7.49
CA SER A 26 -0.84 -7.01 -6.70
C SER A 26 -1.39 -5.86 -5.90
N VAL A 27 -2.67 -5.94 -5.59
CA VAL A 27 -3.34 -5.08 -4.62
C VAL A 27 -3.69 -5.91 -3.39
N ARG A 28 -3.50 -5.33 -2.21
CA ARG A 28 -3.92 -5.91 -0.93
C ARG A 28 -5.05 -5.08 -0.37
N PHE A 29 -6.04 -5.76 0.17
CA PHE A 29 -7.16 -5.17 0.88
C PHE A 29 -7.29 -5.85 2.24
N VAL A 30 -7.34 -5.08 3.32
CA VAL A 30 -7.52 -5.59 4.68
C VAL A 30 -8.49 -4.71 5.45
N ILE A 31 -9.30 -5.33 6.31
CA ILE A 31 -10.21 -4.63 7.22
C ILE A 31 -9.86 -5.03 8.64
N TYR A 32 -9.60 -4.04 9.47
CA TYR A 32 -9.39 -4.20 10.89
C TYR A 32 -10.52 -3.54 11.69
N GLU A 33 -10.85 -4.15 12.80
CA GLU A 33 -11.66 -3.56 13.85
C GLU A 33 -10.74 -3.17 14.99
N ILE A 34 -10.81 -1.90 15.39
CA ILE A 34 -10.01 -1.35 16.48
C ILE A 34 -10.74 -1.66 17.79
N LEU A 35 -10.03 -2.32 18.69
CA LEU A 35 -10.53 -2.71 20.00
C LEU A 35 -9.98 -1.75 21.06
N ASP A 36 -10.48 -1.90 22.29
CA ASP A 36 -9.98 -1.13 23.42
C ASP A 36 -8.47 -1.29 23.63
N ALA A 37 -7.84 -0.25 24.20
CA ALA A 37 -6.41 -0.20 24.49
C ALA A 37 -5.49 -0.28 23.26
N GLY A 38 -5.99 0.05 22.06
CA GLY A 38 -5.18 0.08 20.85
C GLY A 38 -4.86 -1.29 20.25
N SER A 39 -5.50 -2.35 20.73
CA SER A 39 -5.48 -3.65 20.08
C SER A 39 -6.39 -3.63 18.85
N TYR A 40 -6.20 -4.59 17.95
CA TYR A 40 -7.02 -4.69 16.73
C TYR A 40 -7.30 -6.15 16.38
N ARG A 41 -8.39 -6.35 15.67
CA ARG A 41 -8.80 -7.65 15.14
C ARG A 41 -8.89 -7.58 13.61
N LEU A 42 -8.27 -8.53 12.93
CA LEU A 42 -8.45 -8.68 11.48
C LEU A 42 -9.85 -9.26 11.21
N LEU A 43 -10.65 -8.53 10.45
CA LEU A 43 -11.98 -8.97 10.03
C LEU A 43 -11.95 -9.61 8.65
N TYR A 44 -11.18 -9.03 7.72
CA TYR A 44 -11.10 -9.50 6.35
C TYR A 44 -9.75 -9.18 5.74
N GLN A 45 -9.27 -10.06 4.85
CA GLN A 45 -8.14 -9.74 3.99
C GLN A 45 -8.27 -10.43 2.64
N GLU A 46 -7.82 -9.73 1.60
CA GLU A 46 -7.74 -10.23 0.24
C GLU A 46 -6.48 -9.72 -0.45
N LYS A 47 -5.96 -10.51 -1.39
CA LYS A 47 -4.88 -10.13 -2.28
C LYS A 47 -5.28 -10.45 -3.71
N GLY A 48 -5.42 -9.42 -4.54
CA GLY A 48 -5.70 -9.52 -5.97
C GLY A 48 -4.45 -9.33 -6.83
N SER A 49 -4.41 -9.97 -8.00
CA SER A 49 -3.37 -9.73 -9.00
C SER A 49 -3.87 -8.71 -10.01
N VAL A 50 -3.30 -7.51 -10.02
CA VAL A 50 -3.68 -6.41 -10.94
C VAL A 50 -2.66 -6.19 -12.05
N ARG A 51 -1.40 -6.62 -11.83
CA ARG A 51 -0.27 -6.44 -12.77
C ARG A 51 -0.22 -5.03 -13.35
N LEU A 52 -0.26 -4.04 -12.45
CA LEU A 52 -0.40 -2.63 -12.83
C LEU A 52 0.78 -2.14 -13.67
N SER A 53 1.99 -2.67 -13.44
CA SER A 53 3.19 -2.32 -14.21
C SER A 53 3.39 -3.17 -15.47
N GLU A 54 2.42 -4.00 -15.86
CA GLU A 54 2.52 -4.82 -17.08
C GLU A 54 2.64 -3.93 -18.33
N ASN A 55 3.69 -4.16 -19.12
CA ASN A 55 4.00 -3.43 -20.37
C ASN A 55 4.22 -1.91 -20.20
N MET A 56 4.52 -1.41 -18.99
CA MET A 56 4.71 0.04 -18.78
C MET A 56 6.12 0.55 -19.09
N TRP A 57 7.12 -0.33 -19.22
CA TRP A 57 8.53 0.06 -19.18
C TRP A 57 9.05 0.71 -20.48
N GLY A 58 8.35 0.55 -21.60
CA GLY A 58 8.75 1.14 -22.89
C GLY A 58 8.59 2.67 -22.93
N ASP A 59 7.44 3.17 -22.50
CA ASP A 59 7.07 4.58 -22.50
C ASP A 59 6.79 5.14 -21.11
N HIS A 60 7.01 4.34 -20.08
CA HIS A 60 6.71 4.65 -18.68
C HIS A 60 5.24 5.05 -18.46
N LYS A 61 4.31 4.33 -19.10
CA LYS A 61 2.87 4.55 -18.93
C LYS A 61 2.17 3.28 -18.46
N LEU A 62 1.22 3.45 -17.56
CA LEU A 62 0.26 2.41 -17.23
C LEU A 62 -0.62 2.15 -18.46
N THR A 63 -0.78 0.88 -18.84
CA THR A 63 -1.67 0.53 -19.94
C THR A 63 -3.14 0.65 -19.53
N GLN A 64 -4.03 0.91 -20.50
CA GLN A 64 -5.48 1.01 -20.21
C GLN A 64 -6.03 -0.28 -19.62
N GLU A 65 -5.56 -1.43 -20.10
CA GLU A 65 -5.96 -2.75 -19.60
C GLU A 65 -5.54 -2.95 -18.14
N ALA A 66 -4.32 -2.52 -17.78
CA ALA A 66 -3.83 -2.62 -16.39
C ALA A 66 -4.61 -1.69 -15.46
N MET A 67 -4.87 -0.45 -15.88
CA MET A 67 -5.72 0.50 -15.16
C MET A 67 -7.13 -0.04 -14.95
N ASN A 68 -7.75 -0.61 -15.96
CA ASN A 68 -9.09 -1.19 -15.87
C ASN A 68 -9.13 -2.37 -14.89
N ARG A 69 -8.12 -3.28 -14.91
CA ARG A 69 -8.04 -4.38 -13.92
C ARG A 69 -7.95 -3.87 -12.49
N ALA A 70 -7.14 -2.83 -12.27
CA ALA A 70 -7.02 -2.22 -10.96
C ALA A 70 -8.34 -1.56 -10.52
N LEU A 71 -9.02 -0.83 -11.39
CA LEU A 71 -10.32 -0.21 -11.10
C LEU A 71 -11.38 -1.23 -10.68
N VAL A 72 -11.49 -2.35 -11.40
CA VAL A 72 -12.44 -3.43 -11.04
C VAL A 72 -12.17 -3.95 -9.63
N SER A 73 -10.89 -4.15 -9.27
CA SER A 73 -10.52 -4.60 -7.92
C SER A 73 -10.85 -3.54 -6.87
N LEU A 74 -10.54 -2.26 -7.14
CA LEU A 74 -10.81 -1.16 -6.22
C LEU A 74 -12.30 -0.94 -6.00
N GLN A 75 -13.12 -1.04 -7.04
CA GLN A 75 -14.59 -1.00 -6.94
C GLN A 75 -15.13 -2.11 -6.03
N SER A 76 -14.63 -3.34 -6.22
CA SER A 76 -15.00 -4.48 -5.37
C SER A 76 -14.65 -4.21 -3.91
N TYR A 77 -13.46 -3.65 -3.63
CA TYR A 77 -13.04 -3.34 -2.27
C TYR A 77 -13.87 -2.21 -1.62
N VAL A 78 -14.28 -1.21 -2.38
CA VAL A 78 -15.23 -0.19 -1.88
C VAL A 78 -16.57 -0.80 -1.52
N HIS A 79 -17.11 -1.71 -2.34
CA HIS A 79 -18.35 -2.41 -2.03
C HIS A 79 -18.20 -3.29 -0.76
N MET A 80 -17.06 -4.01 -0.65
CA MET A 80 -16.75 -4.82 0.52
C MET A 80 -16.63 -3.97 1.79
N ALA A 81 -15.91 -2.84 1.72
CA ALA A 81 -15.80 -1.91 2.84
C ALA A 81 -17.17 -1.41 3.33
N LYS A 82 -18.07 -1.09 2.40
CA LYS A 82 -19.46 -0.72 2.73
C LYS A 82 -20.22 -1.87 3.41
N ALA A 83 -20.09 -3.10 2.90
CA ALA A 83 -20.75 -4.28 3.46
C ALA A 83 -20.24 -4.61 4.87
N PHE A 84 -18.99 -4.31 5.18
CA PHE A 84 -18.40 -4.44 6.51
C PHE A 84 -18.60 -3.21 7.40
N GLU A 85 -19.35 -2.21 6.93
CA GLU A 85 -19.59 -0.95 7.67
C GLU A 85 -18.29 -0.27 8.12
N VAL A 86 -17.31 -0.20 7.20
CA VAL A 86 -16.01 0.44 7.45
C VAL A 86 -16.20 1.94 7.62
N ASP A 87 -15.66 2.50 8.69
CA ASP A 87 -15.74 3.93 9.00
C ASP A 87 -14.72 4.74 8.21
N THR A 88 -13.53 4.19 7.95
CA THR A 88 -12.43 4.85 7.24
C THR A 88 -11.74 3.92 6.27
N ILE A 89 -11.49 4.38 5.02
CA ILE A 89 -10.64 3.68 4.05
C ILE A 89 -9.37 4.49 3.83
N LYS A 90 -8.22 3.84 3.97
CA LYS A 90 -6.90 4.38 3.61
C LYS A 90 -6.38 3.61 2.41
N ALA A 91 -6.16 4.30 1.30
CA ALA A 91 -5.69 3.70 0.06
C ALA A 91 -4.36 4.34 -0.36
N VAL A 92 -3.35 3.52 -0.57
CA VAL A 92 -2.03 3.94 -1.05
C VAL A 92 -1.67 3.24 -2.35
N ALA A 93 -0.93 3.95 -3.19
CA ALA A 93 -0.29 3.41 -4.38
C ALA A 93 1.23 3.62 -4.29
N THR A 94 2.00 2.70 -4.87
CA THR A 94 3.45 2.69 -4.75
C THR A 94 4.15 2.81 -6.11
N ALA A 95 5.23 2.11 -6.34
CA ALA A 95 6.17 2.32 -7.42
C ALA A 95 5.55 2.38 -8.83
N ALA A 96 4.59 1.53 -9.18
CA ALA A 96 4.02 1.56 -10.54
C ALA A 96 3.34 2.89 -10.86
N VAL A 97 2.56 3.42 -9.92
CA VAL A 97 1.87 4.72 -10.10
C VAL A 97 2.88 5.87 -10.01
N ARG A 98 3.81 5.79 -9.05
CA ARG A 98 4.84 6.81 -8.82
C ARG A 98 5.78 7.00 -10.02
N LEU A 99 6.12 5.93 -10.72
CA LEU A 99 7.05 5.93 -11.86
C LEU A 99 6.35 6.15 -13.22
N ALA A 100 5.03 6.09 -13.26
CA ALA A 100 4.28 6.24 -14.49
C ALA A 100 4.07 7.71 -14.88
N ASN A 101 4.30 8.04 -16.15
CA ASN A 101 4.03 9.37 -16.71
C ASN A 101 2.53 9.75 -16.67
N ASN A 102 1.64 8.77 -16.59
CA ASN A 102 0.19 8.95 -16.47
C ASN A 102 -0.34 8.53 -15.07
N GLY A 103 0.51 8.54 -14.05
CA GLY A 103 0.13 8.17 -12.69
C GLY A 103 -0.97 9.07 -12.12
N ASP A 104 -0.85 10.38 -12.29
CA ASP A 104 -1.85 11.35 -11.82
C ASP A 104 -3.19 11.19 -12.54
N GLU A 105 -3.18 10.87 -13.84
CA GLU A 105 -4.38 10.55 -14.60
C GLU A 105 -5.09 9.34 -14.01
N PHE A 106 -4.35 8.29 -13.68
CA PHE A 106 -4.88 7.10 -13.05
C PHE A 106 -5.46 7.38 -11.65
N ILE A 107 -4.78 8.16 -10.81
CA ILE A 107 -5.29 8.56 -9.49
C ILE A 107 -6.62 9.31 -9.61
N ASN A 108 -6.71 10.24 -10.56
CA ASN A 108 -7.93 10.98 -10.82
C ASN A 108 -9.06 10.06 -11.31
N LEU A 109 -8.75 9.10 -12.16
CA LEU A 109 -9.70 8.10 -12.64
C LEU A 109 -10.23 7.24 -11.49
N VAL A 110 -9.35 6.78 -10.58
CA VAL A 110 -9.76 6.02 -9.38
C VAL A 110 -10.73 6.85 -8.54
N LYS A 111 -10.42 8.13 -8.30
CA LYS A 111 -11.29 9.01 -7.52
C LYS A 111 -12.65 9.19 -8.16
N GLN A 112 -12.70 9.43 -9.48
CA GLN A 112 -13.94 9.61 -10.24
C GLN A 112 -14.83 8.36 -10.24
N ASP A 113 -14.21 7.19 -10.39
CA ASP A 113 -14.91 5.92 -10.60
C ASP A 113 -15.31 5.22 -9.29
N THR A 114 -14.51 5.37 -8.24
CA THR A 114 -14.70 4.66 -6.97
C THR A 114 -14.98 5.56 -5.76
N GLY A 115 -14.68 6.85 -5.87
CA GLY A 115 -14.71 7.79 -4.75
C GLY A 115 -13.52 7.65 -3.78
N LEU A 116 -12.56 6.75 -4.04
CA LEU A 116 -11.38 6.57 -3.20
C LEU A 116 -10.38 7.71 -3.38
N GLU A 117 -9.86 8.22 -2.26
CA GLU A 117 -8.66 9.05 -2.23
C GLU A 117 -7.44 8.12 -2.24
N LEU A 118 -6.85 7.91 -3.43
CA LEU A 118 -5.66 7.09 -3.59
C LEU A 118 -4.41 7.97 -3.44
N GLU A 119 -3.65 7.78 -2.37
CA GLU A 119 -2.40 8.51 -2.11
C GLU A 119 -1.21 7.77 -2.74
N CYS A 120 -0.47 8.44 -3.64
CA CYS A 120 0.79 7.90 -4.15
C CYS A 120 1.92 8.25 -3.19
N ILE A 121 2.37 7.27 -2.41
CA ILE A 121 3.42 7.47 -1.40
C ILE A 121 4.82 7.49 -2.03
N SER A 122 5.73 8.26 -1.41
CA SER A 122 7.14 8.26 -1.80
C SER A 122 7.84 6.95 -1.43
N GLY A 123 8.96 6.62 -2.09
CA GLY A 123 9.76 5.45 -1.73
C GLY A 123 10.34 5.53 -0.32
N VAL A 124 10.60 6.74 0.19
CA VAL A 124 11.04 6.94 1.59
C VAL A 124 9.91 6.63 2.56
N GLU A 125 8.68 7.01 2.25
CA GLU A 125 7.51 6.68 3.07
C GLU A 125 7.20 5.19 3.01
N GLU A 126 7.32 4.57 1.83
CA GLU A 126 7.19 3.11 1.65
C GLU A 126 8.21 2.36 2.53
N ALA A 127 9.49 2.77 2.52
CA ALA A 127 10.53 2.24 3.40
C ALA A 127 10.22 2.44 4.90
N ARG A 128 9.68 3.61 5.27
CA ARG A 128 9.27 3.90 6.65
C ARG A 128 8.14 2.98 7.12
N LEU A 129 7.15 2.77 6.28
CA LEU A 129 6.04 1.85 6.58
C LEU A 129 6.52 0.41 6.68
N GLY A 130 7.42 -0.03 5.79
CA GLY A 130 8.07 -1.33 5.86
C GLY A 130 8.84 -1.52 7.18
N PHE A 131 9.59 -0.50 7.61
CA PHE A 131 10.28 -0.51 8.92
C PHE A 131 9.28 -0.67 10.08
N LEU A 132 8.17 0.07 10.10
CA LEU A 132 7.16 -0.06 11.15
C LEU A 132 6.55 -1.46 11.19
N GLY A 133 6.44 -2.11 10.02
CA GLY A 133 5.97 -3.50 9.90
C GLY A 133 6.91 -4.52 10.53
N VAL A 134 8.20 -4.23 10.51
CA VAL A 134 9.24 -5.18 10.93
C VAL A 134 9.69 -4.94 12.38
N ILE A 135 9.80 -3.68 12.82
CA ILE A 135 10.48 -3.33 14.09
C ILE A 135 9.87 -4.01 15.32
N ASN A 136 8.58 -4.27 15.33
CA ASN A 136 7.89 -4.92 16.45
C ASN A 136 7.88 -6.45 16.35
N THR A 137 8.36 -7.03 15.23
CA THR A 137 8.37 -8.48 15.00
C THR A 137 9.73 -9.11 15.31
N ILE A 138 10.79 -8.30 15.41
CA ILE A 138 12.17 -8.76 15.66
C ILE A 138 12.79 -8.05 16.85
N GLY A 139 13.63 -8.79 17.60
CA GLY A 139 14.32 -8.29 18.79
C GLY A 139 15.70 -7.64 18.51
N LEU A 140 16.14 -7.58 17.25
CA LEU A 140 17.43 -7.01 16.87
C LEU A 140 17.45 -5.49 17.04
N LYS A 141 18.60 -4.92 17.39
CA LYS A 141 18.82 -3.48 17.51
C LYS A 141 19.36 -2.87 16.22
N ASP A 142 20.25 -3.60 15.55
CA ASP A 142 20.95 -3.19 14.34
C ASP A 142 20.71 -4.22 13.25
N PHE A 143 20.14 -3.80 12.11
CA PHE A 143 19.82 -4.68 10.98
C PHE A 143 19.55 -3.88 9.71
N VAL A 144 19.45 -4.57 8.60
CA VAL A 144 19.03 -4.00 7.32
C VAL A 144 17.75 -4.69 6.88
N ILE A 145 16.79 -3.90 6.40
CA ILE A 145 15.56 -4.38 5.77
C ILE A 145 15.76 -4.27 4.26
N PHE A 146 15.47 -5.35 3.54
CA PHE A 146 15.29 -5.35 2.10
C PHE A 146 13.83 -5.70 1.81
N ASP A 147 13.10 -4.76 1.22
CA ASP A 147 11.74 -4.99 0.74
C ASP A 147 11.78 -5.00 -0.81
N LEU A 148 11.77 -6.21 -1.38
CA LEU A 148 11.80 -6.41 -2.82
C LEU A 148 10.37 -6.39 -3.36
N GLY A 149 9.97 -5.26 -3.92
CA GLY A 149 8.69 -5.09 -4.61
C GLY A 149 8.72 -5.53 -6.08
N GLY A 150 7.61 -5.26 -6.78
CA GLY A 150 7.53 -5.53 -8.22
C GLY A 150 8.34 -4.56 -9.08
N ALA A 151 8.30 -3.27 -8.77
CA ALA A 151 8.94 -2.20 -9.53
C ALA A 151 9.97 -1.39 -8.74
N SER A 152 10.04 -1.56 -7.43
CA SER A 152 11.05 -0.93 -6.58
C SER A 152 11.60 -1.91 -5.56
N THR A 153 12.71 -1.52 -4.94
CA THR A 153 13.33 -2.19 -3.79
C THR A 153 13.69 -1.14 -2.76
N GLU A 154 13.12 -1.26 -1.60
CA GLU A 154 13.43 -0.41 -0.46
C GLU A 154 14.52 -1.06 0.39
N VAL A 155 15.59 -0.30 0.69
CA VAL A 155 16.67 -0.72 1.58
C VAL A 155 16.72 0.24 2.76
N THR A 156 16.54 -0.29 3.98
CA THR A 156 16.51 0.49 5.21
C THR A 156 17.55 0.00 6.20
N LEU A 157 18.51 0.85 6.53
CA LEU A 157 19.49 0.62 7.59
C LEU A 157 18.89 1.05 8.93
N VAL A 158 18.83 0.12 9.87
CA VAL A 158 18.33 0.35 11.23
C VAL A 158 19.48 0.26 12.22
N ARG A 159 19.61 1.27 13.08
CA ARG A 159 20.55 1.33 14.20
C ARG A 159 19.83 1.69 15.48
N ASN A 160 20.13 0.96 16.56
CA ASN A 160 19.46 1.14 17.85
C ASN A 160 17.94 1.19 17.75
N ARG A 161 17.35 0.39 16.85
CA ARG A 161 15.90 0.32 16.55
C ARG A 161 15.30 1.61 15.94
N HIS A 162 16.13 2.46 15.30
CA HIS A 162 15.70 3.65 14.56
C HIS A 162 16.22 3.58 13.12
N ILE A 163 15.48 4.17 12.20
CA ILE A 163 15.97 4.34 10.82
C ILE A 163 17.16 5.29 10.84
N GLU A 164 18.34 4.80 10.44
CA GLU A 164 19.51 5.63 10.20
C GLU A 164 19.51 6.17 8.77
N LYS A 165 19.18 5.31 7.81
CA LYS A 165 19.11 5.68 6.39
C LYS A 165 18.16 4.75 5.66
N SER A 166 17.42 5.29 4.69
CA SER A 166 16.63 4.50 3.75
C SER A 166 16.81 4.99 2.33
N VAL A 167 16.66 4.10 1.37
CA VAL A 167 16.67 4.40 -0.07
C VAL A 167 15.64 3.50 -0.76
N SER A 168 14.95 4.06 -1.75
CA SER A 168 14.13 3.31 -2.69
C SER A 168 14.82 3.32 -4.04
N LEU A 169 15.07 2.13 -4.57
CA LEU A 169 15.67 1.92 -5.87
C LEU A 169 14.57 1.57 -6.87
N PRO A 170 14.55 2.14 -8.09
CA PRO A 170 13.56 1.81 -9.12
C PRO A 170 13.88 0.47 -9.81
N ILE A 171 14.16 -0.55 -9.02
CA ILE A 171 14.52 -1.91 -9.43
C ILE A 171 13.70 -2.88 -8.58
N GLY A 172 12.90 -3.71 -9.21
CA GLY A 172 12.09 -4.72 -8.55
C GLY A 172 12.03 -6.01 -9.35
N ALA A 173 11.31 -6.99 -8.84
CA ALA A 173 11.25 -8.32 -9.45
C ALA A 173 10.74 -8.30 -10.90
N LEU A 174 9.80 -7.40 -11.23
CA LEU A 174 9.24 -7.29 -12.58
C LEU A 174 10.13 -6.47 -13.53
N THR A 175 10.92 -5.52 -13.02
CA THR A 175 11.84 -4.72 -13.84
C THR A 175 13.11 -5.47 -14.21
N LEU A 176 13.46 -6.53 -13.48
CA LEU A 176 14.65 -7.36 -13.74
C LEU A 176 14.39 -8.52 -14.69
N THR A 177 13.12 -8.87 -14.94
CA THR A 177 12.71 -10.02 -15.75
C THR A 177 12.05 -9.64 -17.07
N GLY A 178 11.88 -8.34 -17.34
CA GLY A 178 11.25 -7.78 -18.56
C GLY A 178 12.23 -7.48 -19.68
#